data_9c494020237ed66fd3d768472a4beed9
#
_entry.id   9c494020237ed66fd3d768472a4beed9
#
_cell.length_a   1.000
_cell.length_b   1.000
_cell.length_c   1.000
_cell.angle_alpha   90.00
_cell.angle_beta   90.00
_cell.angle_gamma   90.00
#
_symmetry.space_group_name_H-M   'P 1'
#
loop_
_entity.id
_entity.type
_entity.pdbx_description
1 polymer ?
#
loop_
_entity_poly.entity_id
_entity_poly.type
_entity_poly.pdbx_seq_one_letter_code
_entity_poly.pdbx_strand_id
1 'polypeptide(L)'
;AVLSIADSYINNITDEFIEPILMVDENNKPVATIENDDVVIFFNFRTDRGRQLTEVLSQVDMPEFGMEKLDLYFVTLTNYDDNYKNVQVVYNKDNITNTLGEVLEAAGKKQIRMAETEKYPHVTFFFSGGF
;
A
#
# COMPACT_ATOMS: atom_id res chain seq x y z
N ALA A 1 19.88 -0.29 11.40
CA ALA A 1 18.75 -1.06 10.82
C ALA A 1 18.97 -2.57 10.96
N VAL A 2 20.02 -3.17 10.36
CA VAL A 2 20.21 -4.65 10.40
C VAL A 2 20.26 -5.19 11.81
N LEU A 3 21.02 -4.54 12.71
CA LEU A 3 21.10 -4.94 14.11
C LEU A 3 19.76 -4.81 14.84
N SER A 4 19.00 -3.77 14.55
CA SER A 4 17.67 -3.57 15.16
C SER A 4 16.67 -4.64 14.72
N ILE A 5 16.73 -5.06 13.44
CA ILE A 5 15.91 -6.19 12.95
C ILE A 5 16.33 -7.49 13.65
N ALA A 6 17.62 -7.78 13.73
CA ALA A 6 18.12 -8.97 14.43
C ALA A 6 17.69 -8.99 15.91
N ASP A 7 17.71 -7.84 16.58
CA ASP A 7 17.25 -7.70 17.97
C ASP A 7 15.74 -7.95 18.11
N SER A 8 14.93 -7.47 17.15
CA SER A 8 13.50 -7.78 17.09
C SER A 8 13.25 -9.29 17.02
N TYR A 9 13.96 -10.00 16.16
CA TYR A 9 13.84 -11.46 16.05
C TYR A 9 14.28 -12.20 17.33
N ILE A 10 15.32 -11.72 18.01
CA ILE A 10 15.74 -12.27 19.32
C ILE A 10 14.61 -12.11 20.36
N ASN A 11 13.84 -11.01 20.27
CA ASN A 11 12.72 -10.74 21.17
C ASN A 11 11.39 -11.36 20.67
N ASN A 12 11.42 -12.28 19.71
CA ASN A 12 10.25 -12.93 19.09
C ASN A 12 9.27 -11.97 18.41
N ILE A 13 9.72 -10.78 17.99
CA ILE A 13 8.97 -9.85 17.15
C ILE A 13 9.48 -10.04 15.73
N THR A 14 8.72 -10.77 14.90
CA THR A 14 9.17 -11.24 13.60
C THR A 14 8.24 -10.78 12.47
N ASP A 15 8.77 -10.71 11.26
CA ASP A 15 8.05 -10.49 10.00
C ASP A 15 7.13 -9.24 10.05
N GLU A 16 5.85 -9.39 9.84
CA GLU A 16 4.87 -8.28 9.82
C GLU A 16 4.63 -7.62 11.19
N PHE A 17 5.15 -8.19 12.27
CA PHE A 17 5.04 -7.63 13.61
C PHE A 17 6.22 -6.74 14.01
N ILE A 18 7.25 -6.64 13.15
CA ILE A 18 8.38 -5.73 13.39
C ILE A 18 7.87 -4.30 13.41
N GLU A 19 8.14 -3.60 14.51
CA GLU A 19 7.77 -2.19 14.65
C GLU A 19 8.63 -1.28 13.75
N PRO A 20 8.13 -0.09 13.39
CA PRO A 20 8.90 0.88 12.62
C PRO A 20 10.22 1.24 13.28
N ILE A 21 11.30 1.21 12.52
CA ILE A 21 12.65 1.51 13.01
C ILE A 21 13.08 2.86 12.47
N LEU A 22 13.28 3.82 13.38
CA LEU A 22 13.81 5.14 13.06
C LEU A 22 15.33 5.16 13.27
N MET A 23 16.07 5.54 12.24
CA MET A 23 17.50 5.74 12.35
C MET A 23 17.78 7.14 12.88
N VAL A 24 18.56 7.23 13.95
CA VAL A 24 18.89 8.50 14.60
C VAL A 24 20.41 8.73 14.63
N ASP A 25 20.80 9.99 14.74
CA ASP A 25 22.18 10.41 14.96
C ASP A 25 22.61 10.30 16.45
N GLU A 26 23.80 10.76 16.77
CA GLU A 26 24.35 10.76 18.13
C GLU A 26 23.56 11.65 19.12
N ASN A 27 22.76 12.59 18.60
CA ASN A 27 21.89 13.48 19.37
C ASN A 27 20.45 13.01 19.44
N ASN A 28 20.19 11.76 19.03
CA ASN A 28 18.86 11.14 18.97
C ASN A 28 17.89 11.85 18.03
N LYS A 29 18.40 12.49 16.96
CA LYS A 29 17.59 13.10 15.91
C LYS A 29 17.54 12.18 14.70
N PRO A 30 16.41 12.14 13.98
CA PRO A 30 16.31 11.39 12.72
C PRO A 30 17.45 11.74 11.76
N VAL A 31 18.10 10.74 11.20
CA VAL A 31 19.19 10.94 10.21
C VAL A 31 18.62 11.55 8.92
N ALA A 32 17.41 11.14 8.55
CA ALA A 32 16.67 11.71 7.43
C ALA A 32 15.17 11.51 7.66
N THR A 33 14.38 12.44 7.15
CA THR A 33 12.93 12.40 7.05
C THR A 33 12.53 12.68 5.61
N ILE A 34 11.32 12.29 5.23
CA ILE A 34 10.75 12.68 3.94
C ILE A 34 10.27 14.13 4.10
N GLU A 35 10.65 15.01 3.18
CA GLU A 35 10.33 16.43 3.20
C GLU A 35 9.62 16.84 1.90
N ASN A 36 9.04 18.05 1.89
CA ASN A 36 8.47 18.61 0.66
C ASN A 36 9.53 18.68 -0.45
N ASP A 37 9.09 18.52 -1.68
CA ASP A 37 9.92 18.47 -2.90
C ASP A 37 10.78 17.20 -3.04
N ASP A 38 10.68 16.24 -2.12
CA ASP A 38 11.36 14.95 -2.27
C ASP A 38 10.72 14.09 -3.37
N VAL A 39 11.57 13.22 -3.95
CA VAL A 39 11.14 12.19 -4.88
C VAL A 39 10.93 10.87 -4.13
N VAL A 40 9.71 10.37 -4.13
CA VAL A 40 9.37 9.08 -3.52
C VAL A 40 9.03 8.07 -4.61
N ILE A 41 9.79 6.98 -4.70
CA ILE A 41 9.49 5.86 -5.58
C ILE A 41 8.97 4.70 -4.74
N PHE A 42 7.67 4.46 -4.83
CA PHE A 42 7.01 3.40 -4.09
C PHE A 42 6.84 2.18 -5.01
N PHE A 43 7.78 1.24 -4.91
CA PHE A 43 7.92 0.14 -5.87
C PHE A 43 7.08 -1.11 -5.55
N ASN A 44 6.01 -0.99 -4.79
CA ASN A 44 5.08 -2.08 -4.52
C ASN A 44 4.12 -2.28 -5.69
N PHE A 45 3.99 -3.54 -6.16
CA PHE A 45 2.96 -3.90 -7.14
C PHE A 45 1.58 -4.07 -6.50
N ARG A 46 1.53 -4.55 -5.25
CA ARG A 46 0.28 -4.71 -4.51
C ARG A 46 -0.25 -3.37 -4.07
N THR A 47 -1.54 -3.17 -4.27
CA THR A 47 -2.19 -1.88 -4.06
C THR A 47 -2.81 -1.72 -2.67
N ASP A 48 -3.08 -2.81 -1.95
CA ASP A 48 -3.83 -2.82 -0.70
C ASP A 48 -3.25 -1.91 0.39
N ARG A 49 -2.10 -2.25 0.96
CA ARG A 49 -1.44 -1.44 2.00
C ARG A 49 -0.60 -0.28 1.43
N GLY A 50 -0.20 -0.38 0.16
CA GLY A 50 0.47 0.71 -0.56
C GLY A 50 -0.39 1.98 -0.62
N ARG A 51 -1.71 1.83 -0.71
CA ARG A 51 -2.66 2.94 -0.66
C ARG A 51 -2.56 3.75 0.62
N GLN A 52 -2.51 3.09 1.77
CA GLN A 52 -2.46 3.75 3.08
C GLN A 52 -1.26 4.69 3.20
N LEU A 53 -0.06 4.22 2.84
CA LEU A 53 1.14 5.06 2.89
C LEU A 53 1.11 6.20 1.86
N THR A 54 0.61 5.93 0.65
CA THR A 54 0.45 6.98 -0.37
C THR A 54 -0.53 8.05 0.12
N GLU A 55 -1.64 7.64 0.70
CA GLU A 55 -2.66 8.54 1.22
C GLU A 55 -2.11 9.46 2.32
N VAL A 56 -1.47 8.88 3.33
CA VAL A 56 -0.91 9.61 4.47
C VAL A 56 0.22 10.55 4.05
N LEU A 57 1.07 10.13 3.11
CA LEU A 57 2.23 10.93 2.71
C LEU A 57 1.85 12.07 1.76
N SER A 58 0.85 11.89 0.88
CA SER A 58 0.65 12.82 -0.24
C SER A 58 -0.79 13.28 -0.50
N GLN A 59 -1.81 12.70 0.16
CA GLN A 59 -3.20 12.99 -0.19
C GLN A 59 -3.98 13.68 0.92
N VAL A 60 -3.82 13.29 2.18
CA VAL A 60 -4.67 13.70 3.30
C VAL A 60 -3.84 14.16 4.49
N ASP A 61 -4.25 15.27 5.09
CA ASP A 61 -3.73 15.72 6.39
C ASP A 61 -4.37 14.89 7.52
N MET A 62 -3.58 14.48 8.50
CA MET A 62 -4.01 13.74 9.68
C MET A 62 -3.55 14.45 10.96
N PRO A 63 -4.18 15.60 11.30
CA PRO A 63 -3.72 16.43 12.41
C PRO A 63 -3.84 15.75 13.78
N GLU A 64 -4.73 14.77 13.93
CA GLU A 64 -4.85 13.94 15.13
C GLU A 64 -3.61 13.10 15.42
N PHE A 65 -2.80 12.83 14.38
CA PHE A 65 -1.51 12.14 14.49
C PHE A 65 -0.32 13.08 14.31
N GLY A 66 -0.56 14.40 14.22
CA GLY A 66 0.47 15.39 13.97
C GLY A 66 1.10 15.27 12.58
N MET A 67 0.34 14.75 11.61
CA MET A 67 0.80 14.52 10.23
C MET A 67 0.11 15.46 9.26
N GLU A 68 0.92 16.05 8.39
CA GLU A 68 0.48 16.83 7.24
C GLU A 68 0.94 16.14 5.97
N LYS A 69 0.12 16.17 4.93
CA LYS A 69 0.54 15.67 3.60
C LYS A 69 1.68 16.51 3.07
N LEU A 70 2.59 15.85 2.38
CA LEU A 70 3.77 16.48 1.79
C LEU A 70 3.55 16.72 0.29
N ASP A 71 4.14 17.80 -0.22
CA ASP A 71 4.23 18.05 -1.66
C ASP A 71 5.41 17.26 -2.23
N LEU A 72 5.13 16.06 -2.75
CA LEU A 72 6.11 15.08 -3.19
C LEU A 72 6.03 14.84 -4.70
N TYR A 73 7.15 14.56 -5.33
CA TYR A 73 7.13 13.87 -6.61
C TYR A 73 6.96 12.37 -6.35
N PHE A 74 5.68 11.95 -6.27
CA PHE A 74 5.32 10.59 -5.83
C PHE A 74 5.13 9.66 -7.03
N VAL A 75 5.87 8.55 -7.06
CA VAL A 75 5.83 7.55 -8.14
C VAL A 75 5.44 6.20 -7.56
N THR A 76 4.41 5.58 -8.14
CA THR A 76 4.00 4.21 -7.81
C THR A 76 4.20 3.27 -8.99
N LEU A 77 4.53 2.01 -8.74
CA LEU A 77 4.67 1.05 -9.85
C LEU A 77 3.34 0.75 -10.53
N THR A 78 2.27 0.66 -9.77
CA THR A 78 0.92 0.41 -10.30
C THR A 78 -0.05 1.45 -9.79
N ASN A 79 -1.19 1.60 -10.47
CA ASN A 79 -2.25 2.48 -10.00
C ASN A 79 -2.89 1.93 -8.72
N TYR A 80 -2.83 2.70 -7.63
CA TYR A 80 -3.42 2.33 -6.34
C TYR A 80 -4.83 2.86 -6.16
N ASP A 81 -5.12 4.06 -6.68
CA ASP A 81 -6.43 4.70 -6.64
C ASP A 81 -6.53 5.77 -7.73
N ASP A 82 -7.62 5.75 -8.50
CA ASP A 82 -7.87 6.71 -9.60
C ASP A 82 -8.12 8.14 -9.10
N ASN A 83 -8.43 8.31 -7.82
CA ASN A 83 -8.70 9.62 -7.22
C ASN A 83 -7.44 10.32 -6.70
N TYR A 84 -6.30 9.64 -6.63
CA TYR A 84 -5.06 10.24 -6.13
C TYR A 84 -4.55 11.32 -7.05
N LYS A 85 -4.12 12.43 -6.47
CA LYS A 85 -3.59 13.59 -7.17
C LYS A 85 -2.06 13.59 -7.08
N ASN A 86 -1.42 14.10 -8.13
CA ASN A 86 0.04 14.25 -8.19
C ASN A 86 0.83 12.94 -7.98
N VAL A 87 0.22 11.78 -8.28
CA VAL A 87 0.88 10.49 -8.25
C VAL A 87 1.18 10.04 -9.67
N GLN A 88 2.45 9.74 -9.96
CA GLN A 88 2.90 9.21 -11.23
C GLN A 88 2.83 7.69 -11.20
N VAL A 89 2.13 7.07 -12.16
CA VAL A 89 1.99 5.61 -12.27
C VAL A 89 2.90 5.10 -13.38
N VAL A 90 3.79 4.15 -13.06
CA VAL A 90 4.71 3.57 -14.07
C VAL A 90 3.98 2.59 -14.97
N TYR A 91 3.20 1.69 -14.40
CA TYR A 91 2.47 0.66 -15.13
C TYR A 91 0.97 0.78 -14.87
N ASN A 92 0.22 1.09 -15.89
CA ASN A 92 -1.22 1.01 -15.82
C ASN A 92 -1.66 -0.45 -15.72
N LYS A 93 -2.70 -0.70 -14.94
CA LYS A 93 -3.29 -2.02 -14.78
C LYS A 93 -4.27 -2.26 -15.93
N ASP A 94 -4.05 -3.30 -16.68
CA ASP A 94 -5.06 -3.80 -17.62
C ASP A 94 -6.10 -4.61 -16.84
N ASN A 95 -7.37 -4.30 -17.06
CA ASN A 95 -8.46 -5.06 -16.48
C ASN A 95 -8.56 -6.43 -17.17
N ILE A 96 -8.60 -7.48 -16.38
CA ILE A 96 -8.69 -8.85 -16.87
C ILE A 96 -10.15 -9.14 -17.24
N THR A 97 -10.40 -9.52 -18.48
CA THR A 97 -11.70 -9.98 -18.98
C THR A 97 -11.77 -11.49 -18.98
N ASN A 98 -12.98 -12.04 -19.14
CA ASN A 98 -13.26 -13.49 -19.07
C ASN A 98 -12.84 -14.11 -17.74
N THR A 99 -13.07 -13.40 -16.66
CA THR A 99 -12.89 -13.92 -15.30
C THR A 99 -13.87 -15.07 -15.06
N LEU A 100 -13.56 -15.92 -14.06
CA LEU A 100 -14.45 -17.02 -13.69
C LEU A 100 -15.88 -16.51 -13.38
N GLY A 101 -15.99 -15.33 -12.77
CA GLY A 101 -17.29 -14.70 -12.47
C GLY A 101 -18.10 -14.45 -13.73
N GLU A 102 -17.50 -13.80 -14.71
CA GLU A 102 -18.14 -13.48 -16.00
C GLU A 102 -18.53 -14.74 -16.78
N VAL A 103 -17.66 -15.74 -16.81
CA VAL A 103 -17.94 -17.03 -17.50
C VAL A 103 -19.10 -17.76 -16.85
N LEU A 104 -19.19 -17.78 -15.54
CA LEU A 104 -20.30 -18.41 -14.81
C LEU A 104 -21.61 -17.63 -15.02
N GLU A 105 -21.55 -16.30 -14.99
CA GLU A 105 -22.71 -15.44 -15.24
C GLU A 105 -23.24 -15.65 -16.68
N ALA A 106 -22.37 -15.63 -17.68
CA ALA A 106 -22.74 -15.90 -19.06
C ALA A 106 -23.35 -17.28 -19.26
N ALA A 107 -22.94 -18.28 -18.45
CA ALA A 107 -23.53 -19.61 -18.45
C ALA A 107 -24.82 -19.72 -17.57
N GLY A 108 -25.33 -18.62 -17.03
CA GLY A 108 -26.50 -18.58 -16.17
C GLY A 108 -26.30 -19.29 -14.82
N LYS A 109 -25.05 -19.44 -14.36
CA LYS A 109 -24.71 -20.10 -13.10
C LYS A 109 -24.65 -19.08 -11.96
N LYS A 110 -25.06 -19.52 -10.79
CA LYS A 110 -24.93 -18.73 -9.55
C LYS A 110 -23.67 -19.11 -8.82
N GLN A 111 -22.99 -18.12 -8.25
CA GLN A 111 -21.81 -18.32 -7.41
C GLN A 111 -21.96 -17.54 -6.09
N ILE A 112 -21.35 -18.03 -5.05
CA ILE A 112 -21.20 -17.34 -3.77
C ILE A 112 -19.71 -17.26 -3.48
N ARG A 113 -19.26 -16.09 -3.02
CA ARG A 113 -17.89 -15.88 -2.56
C ARG A 113 -17.95 -15.46 -1.10
N MET A 114 -17.22 -16.17 -0.26
CA MET A 114 -17.19 -15.92 1.18
C MET A 114 -15.75 -15.88 1.66
N ALA A 115 -15.46 -14.95 2.55
CA ALA A 115 -14.16 -14.82 3.19
C ALA A 115 -14.31 -14.06 4.51
N GLU A 116 -13.30 -14.11 5.32
CA GLU A 116 -13.15 -13.21 6.46
C GLU A 116 -13.01 -11.74 5.98
N THR A 117 -13.19 -10.80 6.88
CA THR A 117 -13.20 -9.36 6.57
C THR A 117 -11.96 -8.91 5.82
N GLU A 118 -10.77 -9.36 6.20
CA GLU A 118 -9.50 -8.98 5.57
C GLU A 118 -9.35 -9.55 4.15
N LYS A 119 -10.05 -10.63 3.83
CA LYS A 119 -10.03 -11.29 2.52
C LYS A 119 -11.19 -10.88 1.61
N TYR A 120 -12.10 -10.04 2.09
CA TYR A 120 -13.23 -9.55 1.28
C TYR A 120 -12.75 -8.95 -0.07
N PRO A 121 -11.77 -8.02 -0.11
CA PRO A 121 -11.29 -7.49 -1.38
C PRO A 121 -10.67 -8.56 -2.29
N HIS A 122 -10.08 -9.61 -1.73
CA HIS A 122 -9.46 -10.67 -2.50
C HIS A 122 -10.49 -11.52 -3.26
N VAL A 123 -11.59 -11.87 -2.61
CA VAL A 123 -12.64 -12.72 -3.23
C VAL A 123 -13.67 -11.92 -4.03
N THR A 124 -13.64 -10.59 -3.97
CA THR A 124 -14.48 -9.69 -4.76
C THR A 124 -13.67 -8.98 -5.83
N PHE A 125 -13.08 -7.85 -5.52
CA PHE A 125 -12.35 -6.99 -6.44
C PHE A 125 -11.21 -7.72 -7.17
N PHE A 126 -10.26 -8.31 -6.43
CA PHE A 126 -9.11 -8.97 -7.07
C PHE A 126 -9.50 -10.21 -7.86
N PHE A 127 -10.42 -11.02 -7.34
CA PHE A 127 -10.90 -12.22 -8.03
C PHE A 127 -11.73 -11.87 -9.29
N SER A 128 -12.32 -10.69 -9.33
CA SER A 128 -13.05 -10.18 -10.50
C SER A 128 -12.16 -9.43 -11.50
N GLY A 129 -10.85 -9.51 -11.38
CA GLY A 129 -9.93 -8.86 -12.32
C GLY A 129 -9.73 -7.37 -12.11
N GLY A 130 -10.19 -6.84 -10.97
CA GLY A 130 -10.03 -5.44 -10.59
C GLY A 130 -11.26 -4.55 -10.89
N PHE A 131 -12.44 -5.18 -10.99
CA PHE A 131 -13.75 -4.51 -11.14
C PHE A 131 -14.56 -4.54 -9.85
#